data_8eaf0007a7a8909e0de68109f35feda9
#
_entry.id   8eaf0007a7a8909e0de68109f35feda9
#
_cell.length_a   1.000
_cell.length_b   1.000
_cell.length_c   1.000
_cell.angle_alpha   90.00
_cell.angle_beta   90.00
_cell.angle_gamma   90.00
#
_symmetry.space_group_name_H-M   'P 1'
#
loop_
_entity.id
_entity.type
_entity.pdbx_description
1 polymer ?
#
loop_
_entity_poly.entity_id
_entity_poly.type
_entity_poly.pdbx_seq_one_letter_code
_entity_poly.pdbx_strand_id
1 'polypeptide(L)'
;MITPPLPSVGEALGFMETLHDVVTENIGDELLWPQSLPPVLKENQEIPIAHYSGEFKDKEYYRQKLAGTYGKERQLISGIHFNFSFSEKLMDVLLKSGVCGSSMEEVRETVYFRVVRNFLKYRWLFIWLYGESPL
;
A
#
# COMPACT_ATOMS: atom_id res chain seq x y z
N MET A 1 -5.72 5.89 3.17
CA MET A 1 -4.89 6.46 4.26
C MET A 1 -3.44 6.07 4.02
N ILE A 2 -2.46 6.91 4.33
CA ILE A 2 -1.04 6.65 4.10
C ILE A 2 -0.28 7.16 5.31
N THR A 3 0.61 6.35 5.88
CA THR A 3 1.52 6.77 6.95
C THR A 3 2.80 7.37 6.36
N PRO A 4 3.48 8.29 7.06
CA PRO A 4 4.85 8.62 6.74
C PRO A 4 5.78 7.41 6.99
N PRO A 5 7.03 7.43 6.50
CA PRO A 5 8.02 6.45 6.91
C PRO A 5 8.27 6.54 8.42
N LEU A 6 8.12 5.42 9.13
CA LEU A 6 8.28 5.35 10.58
C LEU A 6 9.29 4.27 10.94
N PRO A 7 10.07 4.45 12.02
CA PRO A 7 11.21 3.57 12.33
C PRO A 7 10.80 2.24 12.95
N SER A 8 9.54 2.08 13.38
CA SER A 8 9.06 0.84 13.98
C SER A 8 7.62 0.50 13.56
N VAL A 9 7.29 -0.78 13.64
CA VAL A 9 5.93 -1.28 13.40
C VAL A 9 4.94 -0.68 14.40
N GLY A 10 5.32 -0.55 15.68
CA GLY A 10 4.45 0.03 16.71
C GLY A 10 4.08 1.48 16.42
N GLU A 11 5.04 2.30 15.99
CA GLU A 11 4.78 3.69 15.58
C GLU A 11 3.92 3.78 14.33
N ALA A 12 4.14 2.88 13.35
CA ALA A 12 3.34 2.84 12.14
C ALA A 12 1.89 2.46 12.43
N LEU A 13 1.66 1.50 13.31
CA LEU A 13 0.32 1.11 13.76
C LEU A 13 -0.36 2.23 14.54
N GLY A 14 0.30 2.83 15.53
CA GLY A 14 -0.27 3.93 16.30
C GLY A 14 -0.62 5.15 15.44
N PHE A 15 0.21 5.46 14.43
CA PHE A 15 -0.13 6.50 13.48
C PHE A 15 -1.36 6.12 12.62
N MET A 16 -1.45 4.87 12.20
CA MET A 16 -2.61 4.38 11.43
C MET A 16 -3.89 4.41 12.26
N GLU A 17 -3.84 4.02 13.53
CA GLU A 17 -4.96 4.13 14.47
C GLU A 17 -5.44 5.57 14.59
N THR A 18 -4.53 6.51 14.80
CA THR A 18 -4.86 7.95 14.83
C THR A 18 -5.53 8.42 13.54
N LEU A 19 -5.04 7.97 12.38
CA LEU A 19 -5.69 8.29 11.10
C LEU A 19 -7.11 7.73 11.00
N HIS A 20 -7.35 6.51 11.51
CA HIS A 20 -8.69 5.93 11.55
C HIS A 20 -9.63 6.75 12.45
N ASP A 21 -9.16 7.15 13.63
CA ASP A 21 -9.92 7.97 14.56
C ASP A 21 -10.32 9.30 13.91
N VAL A 22 -9.35 10.02 13.32
CA VAL A 22 -9.60 11.28 12.64
C VAL A 22 -10.61 11.12 11.49
N VAL A 23 -10.48 10.07 10.68
CA VAL A 23 -11.43 9.84 9.59
C VAL A 23 -12.80 9.51 10.16
N THR A 24 -12.90 8.62 11.13
CA THR A 24 -14.18 8.20 11.74
C THR A 24 -14.92 9.38 12.37
N GLU A 25 -14.21 10.31 13.00
CA GLU A 25 -14.80 11.53 13.56
C GLU A 25 -15.34 12.50 12.50
N ASN A 26 -14.87 12.42 11.26
CA ASN A 26 -15.18 13.39 10.20
C ASN A 26 -16.06 12.86 9.07
N ILE A 27 -16.33 11.57 8.99
CA ILE A 27 -17.15 10.99 7.91
C ILE A 27 -18.68 11.03 8.19
N GLY A 28 -19.08 11.52 9.37
CA GLY A 28 -20.50 11.61 9.73
C GLY A 28 -21.16 10.24 9.83
N ASP A 29 -22.23 10.05 9.07
CA ASP A 29 -23.00 8.79 9.04
C ASP A 29 -22.41 7.71 8.10
N GLU A 30 -21.29 8.00 7.44
CA GLU A 30 -20.61 7.03 6.59
C GLU A 30 -19.80 6.03 7.43
N LEU A 31 -19.45 4.90 6.85
CA LEU A 31 -18.68 3.84 7.50
C LEU A 31 -17.40 3.55 6.73
N LEU A 32 -16.31 3.32 7.46
CA LEU A 32 -15.11 2.75 6.90
C LEU A 32 -15.32 1.25 6.65
N TRP A 33 -15.15 0.84 5.39
CA TRP A 33 -15.26 -0.57 5.03
C TRP A 33 -13.91 -1.27 5.28
N PRO A 34 -13.84 -2.30 6.14
CA PRO A 34 -12.56 -2.87 6.58
C PRO A 34 -11.96 -3.92 5.64
N GLN A 35 -12.68 -4.31 4.58
CA GLN A 35 -12.25 -5.37 3.67
C GLN A 35 -11.65 -4.80 2.38
N SER A 36 -10.77 -5.57 1.74
CA SER A 36 -10.17 -5.20 0.46
C SER A 36 -11.15 -5.27 -0.71
N LEU A 37 -12.11 -6.20 -0.66
CA LEU A 37 -13.19 -6.28 -1.63
C LEU A 37 -14.35 -5.38 -1.19
N PRO A 38 -15.02 -4.69 -2.12
CA PRO A 38 -16.19 -3.89 -1.79
C PRO A 38 -17.35 -4.78 -1.30
N PRO A 39 -18.33 -4.19 -0.58
CA PRO A 39 -19.57 -4.89 -0.28
C PRO A 39 -20.32 -5.22 -1.57
N VAL A 40 -21.28 -6.14 -1.49
CA VAL A 40 -22.14 -6.47 -2.64
C VAL A 40 -22.86 -5.21 -3.11
N LEU A 41 -22.59 -4.82 -4.34
CA LEU A 41 -23.23 -3.68 -4.97
C LEU A 41 -24.64 -4.08 -5.45
N LYS A 42 -25.60 -3.16 -5.33
CA LYS A 42 -26.91 -3.35 -5.92
C LYS A 42 -26.80 -3.30 -7.46
N GLU A 43 -27.65 -4.05 -8.14
CA GLU A 43 -27.74 -3.99 -9.59
C GLU A 43 -27.99 -2.54 -10.03
N ASN A 44 -27.21 -2.06 -10.99
CA ASN A 44 -27.23 -0.68 -11.48
C ASN A 44 -26.90 0.42 -10.45
N GLN A 45 -26.21 0.08 -9.36
CA GLN A 45 -25.74 1.09 -8.42
C GLN A 45 -24.71 1.99 -9.10
N GLU A 46 -24.97 3.30 -9.10
CA GLU A 46 -24.00 4.27 -9.59
C GLU A 46 -22.79 4.35 -8.64
N ILE A 47 -21.60 4.20 -9.21
CA ILE A 47 -20.33 4.35 -8.49
C ILE A 47 -19.79 5.74 -8.84
N PRO A 48 -19.77 6.69 -7.89
CA PRO A 48 -19.24 8.02 -8.15
C PRO A 48 -17.73 8.00 -8.27
N ILE A 49 -17.18 8.93 -9.04
CA ILE A 49 -15.76 9.23 -9.05
C ILE A 49 -15.53 10.41 -8.12
N ALA A 50 -14.52 10.32 -7.25
CA ALA A 50 -14.18 11.39 -6.34
C ALA A 50 -13.81 12.68 -7.08
N HIS A 51 -14.40 13.78 -6.66
CA HIS A 51 -14.13 15.11 -7.18
C HIS A 51 -13.02 15.79 -6.37
N TYR A 52 -12.14 16.45 -7.08
CA TYR A 52 -11.01 17.16 -6.48
C TYR A 52 -11.00 18.62 -6.96
N SER A 53 -10.63 19.54 -6.10
CA SER A 53 -10.49 20.96 -6.42
C SER A 53 -9.03 21.40 -6.50
N GLY A 54 -8.79 22.56 -7.13
CA GLY A 54 -7.49 23.19 -7.18
C GLY A 54 -6.43 22.32 -7.88
N GLU A 55 -5.27 22.23 -7.27
CA GLU A 55 -4.09 21.47 -7.76
C GLU A 55 -4.30 19.95 -7.85
N PHE A 56 -5.35 19.42 -7.24
CA PHE A 56 -5.62 17.99 -7.22
C PHE A 56 -6.54 17.52 -8.36
N LYS A 57 -6.94 18.38 -9.30
CA LYS A 57 -7.79 18.00 -10.45
C LYS A 57 -7.20 16.89 -11.32
N ASP A 58 -5.88 16.80 -11.42
CA ASP A 58 -5.21 15.74 -12.17
C ASP A 58 -5.52 14.35 -11.61
N LYS A 59 -5.80 14.24 -10.29
CA LYS A 59 -6.22 12.98 -9.67
C LYS A 59 -7.60 12.55 -10.14
N GLU A 60 -8.53 13.50 -10.32
CA GLU A 60 -9.86 13.21 -10.85
C GLU A 60 -9.76 12.71 -12.29
N TYR A 61 -9.02 13.43 -13.14
CA TYR A 61 -8.78 13.01 -14.53
C TYR A 61 -8.16 11.61 -14.61
N TYR A 62 -7.18 11.33 -13.77
CA TYR A 62 -6.58 10.00 -13.69
C TYR A 62 -7.61 8.93 -13.32
N ARG A 63 -8.48 9.19 -12.34
CA ARG A 63 -9.56 8.26 -11.94
C ARG A 63 -10.59 8.05 -13.05
N GLN A 64 -10.96 9.11 -13.78
CA GLN A 64 -11.84 9.00 -14.94
C GLN A 64 -11.24 8.13 -16.04
N LYS A 65 -9.94 8.31 -16.33
CA LYS A 65 -9.22 7.48 -17.29
C LYS A 65 -9.18 6.01 -16.89
N LEU A 66 -8.92 5.71 -15.61
CA LEU A 66 -8.96 4.35 -15.10
C LEU A 66 -10.36 3.73 -15.20
N ALA A 67 -11.40 4.50 -14.90
CA ALA A 67 -12.77 4.06 -15.04
C ALA A 67 -13.13 3.69 -16.48
N GLY A 68 -12.67 4.46 -17.46
CA GLY A 68 -12.84 4.14 -18.87
C GLY A 68 -12.08 2.90 -19.34
N THR A 69 -10.95 2.59 -18.72
CA THR A 69 -10.08 1.47 -19.12
C THR A 69 -10.46 0.16 -18.43
N TYR A 70 -10.75 0.20 -17.14
CA TYR A 70 -10.90 -0.98 -16.29
C TYR A 70 -12.28 -1.14 -15.66
N GLY A 71 -13.16 -0.17 -15.83
CA GLY A 71 -14.43 -0.09 -15.11
C GLY A 71 -14.31 0.62 -13.76
N LYS A 72 -15.45 1.11 -13.25
CA LYS A 72 -15.52 1.79 -11.95
C LYS A 72 -15.42 0.79 -10.80
N GLU A 73 -15.96 -0.40 -10.95
CA GLU A 73 -16.02 -1.45 -9.93
C GLU A 73 -14.61 -1.86 -9.46
N ARG A 74 -13.66 -1.97 -10.38
CA ARG A 74 -12.28 -2.33 -10.04
C ARG A 74 -11.58 -1.29 -9.18
N GLN A 75 -12.02 -0.04 -9.20
CA GLN A 75 -11.47 1.02 -8.37
C GLN A 75 -11.95 0.96 -6.91
N LEU A 76 -12.97 0.16 -6.62
CA LEU A 76 -13.46 -0.09 -5.27
C LEU A 76 -12.63 -1.13 -4.53
N ILE A 77 -11.82 -1.92 -5.26
CA ILE A 77 -10.89 -2.85 -4.64
C ILE A 77 -9.76 -2.04 -3.99
N SER A 78 -9.58 -2.21 -2.71
CA SER A 78 -8.50 -1.58 -1.96
C SER A 78 -7.53 -2.62 -1.43
N GLY A 79 -6.25 -2.27 -1.36
CA GLY A 79 -5.20 -3.14 -0.84
C GLY A 79 -4.46 -2.50 0.31
N ILE A 80 -3.76 -3.32 1.07
CA ILE A 80 -2.81 -2.84 2.08
C ILE A 80 -1.42 -2.88 1.44
N HIS A 81 -0.77 -1.72 1.37
CA HIS A 81 0.57 -1.58 0.83
C HIS A 81 1.57 -1.42 1.97
N PHE A 82 2.52 -2.32 2.05
CA PHE A 82 3.63 -2.23 2.98
C PHE A 82 4.88 -1.76 2.24
N ASN A 83 5.32 -0.55 2.54
CA ASN A 83 6.58 -0.03 2.05
C ASN A 83 7.61 -0.15 3.17
N PHE A 84 8.74 -0.79 2.89
CA PHE A 84 9.81 -0.90 3.86
C PHE A 84 11.17 -0.59 3.22
N SER A 85 12.10 -0.14 4.06
CA SER A 85 13.51 0.00 3.69
C SER A 85 14.39 -0.44 4.85
N PHE A 86 15.60 -0.84 4.53
CA PHE A 86 16.60 -1.14 5.54
C PHE A 86 17.27 0.16 6.03
N SER A 87 17.65 0.19 7.29
CA SER A 87 18.34 1.35 7.86
C SER A 87 19.74 1.51 7.24
N GLU A 88 20.20 2.76 7.15
CA GLU A 88 21.58 3.07 6.71
C GLU A 88 22.61 2.34 7.56
N LYS A 89 22.34 2.23 8.87
CA LYS A 89 23.23 1.50 9.79
C LYS A 89 23.42 0.03 9.38
N LEU A 90 22.37 -0.65 8.92
CA LEU A 90 22.48 -2.01 8.41
C LEU A 90 23.30 -2.04 7.11
N MET A 91 23.06 -1.10 6.21
CA MET A 91 23.82 -1.01 4.96
C MET A 91 25.30 -0.77 5.19
N ASP A 92 25.65 0.09 6.15
CA ASP A 92 27.05 0.32 6.56
C ASP A 92 27.73 -0.92 7.11
N VAL A 93 27.02 -1.71 7.92
CA VAL A 93 27.55 -2.98 8.45
C VAL A 93 27.81 -3.97 7.32
N LEU A 94 26.88 -4.08 6.37
CA LEU A 94 27.02 -4.96 5.22
C LEU A 94 28.15 -4.53 4.28
N LEU A 95 28.33 -3.23 4.08
CA LEU A 95 29.45 -2.69 3.32
C LEU A 95 30.80 -3.03 3.97
N LYS A 96 30.91 -2.82 5.28
CA LYS A 96 32.12 -3.16 6.04
C LYS A 96 32.45 -4.64 6.03
N SER A 97 31.43 -5.50 5.94
CA SER A 97 31.64 -6.96 5.86
C SER A 97 32.15 -7.43 4.50
N GLY A 98 32.03 -6.63 3.45
CA GLY A 98 32.42 -6.98 2.08
C GLY A 98 31.58 -8.09 1.41
N VAL A 99 30.54 -8.60 2.10
CA VAL A 99 29.75 -9.75 1.62
C VAL A 99 28.80 -9.39 0.47
N CYS A 100 28.33 -8.14 0.45
CA CYS A 100 27.29 -7.70 -0.49
C CYS A 100 27.79 -6.76 -1.60
N GLY A 101 29.03 -6.34 -1.55
CA GLY A 101 29.62 -5.40 -2.52
C GLY A 101 30.73 -4.56 -1.91
N SER A 102 31.41 -3.79 -2.72
CA SER A 102 32.52 -2.90 -2.38
C SER A 102 32.12 -1.42 -2.32
N SER A 103 30.93 -1.08 -2.80
CA SER A 103 30.35 0.25 -2.71
C SER A 103 28.96 0.20 -2.08
N MET A 104 28.48 1.34 -1.55
CA MET A 104 27.15 1.45 -0.97
C MET A 104 26.06 1.14 -2.01
N GLU A 105 26.26 1.53 -3.24
CA GLU A 105 25.33 1.27 -4.35
C GLU A 105 25.22 -0.23 -4.60
N GLU A 106 26.36 -0.94 -4.76
CA GLU A 106 26.38 -2.40 -4.93
C GLU A 106 25.74 -3.15 -3.76
N VAL A 107 25.98 -2.69 -2.53
CA VAL A 107 25.37 -3.28 -1.34
C VAL A 107 23.86 -3.14 -1.38
N ARG A 108 23.32 -1.94 -1.66
CA ARG A 108 21.89 -1.70 -1.77
C ARG A 108 21.26 -2.57 -2.87
N GLU A 109 21.81 -2.55 -4.07
CA GLU A 109 21.32 -3.36 -5.18
C GLU A 109 21.31 -4.86 -4.80
N THR A 110 22.43 -5.37 -4.30
CA THR A 110 22.53 -6.77 -3.92
C THR A 110 21.52 -7.18 -2.87
N VAL A 111 21.34 -6.37 -1.82
CA VAL A 111 20.42 -6.65 -0.71
C VAL A 111 18.99 -6.64 -1.22
N TYR A 112 18.56 -5.57 -1.90
CA TYR A 112 17.17 -5.46 -2.36
C TYR A 112 16.83 -6.52 -3.42
N PHE A 113 17.73 -6.81 -4.36
CA PHE A 113 17.49 -7.90 -5.32
C PHE A 113 17.40 -9.28 -4.67
N ARG A 114 18.20 -9.56 -3.64
CA ARG A 114 18.08 -10.81 -2.86
C ARG A 114 16.75 -10.90 -2.14
N VAL A 115 16.30 -9.80 -1.52
CA VAL A 115 14.98 -9.72 -0.86
C VAL A 115 13.86 -9.97 -1.86
N VAL A 116 13.86 -9.30 -3.02
CA VAL A 116 12.84 -9.49 -4.06
C VAL A 116 12.82 -10.94 -4.56
N ARG A 117 13.97 -11.55 -4.84
CA ARG A 117 14.03 -12.95 -5.28
C ARG A 117 13.48 -13.91 -4.22
N ASN A 118 13.81 -13.68 -2.96
CA ASN A 118 13.31 -14.50 -1.87
C ASN A 118 11.80 -14.30 -1.68
N PHE A 119 11.32 -13.06 -1.76
CA PHE A 119 9.90 -12.76 -1.73
C PHE A 119 9.13 -13.48 -2.85
N LEU A 120 9.60 -13.41 -4.09
CA LEU A 120 9.00 -14.10 -5.22
C LEU A 120 8.95 -15.62 -5.03
N LYS A 121 9.97 -16.20 -4.39
CA LYS A 121 10.03 -17.63 -4.08
C LYS A 121 9.02 -18.03 -3.02
N TYR A 122 8.81 -17.19 -2.01
CA TYR A 122 7.96 -17.50 -0.85
C TYR A 122 6.62 -16.76 -0.83
N ARG A 123 6.29 -15.99 -1.88
CA ARG A 123 5.03 -15.20 -1.94
C ARG A 123 3.77 -16.03 -1.77
N TRP A 124 3.80 -17.30 -2.16
CA TRP A 124 2.67 -18.22 -1.99
C TRP A 124 2.24 -18.35 -0.52
N LEU A 125 3.19 -18.24 0.41
CA LEU A 125 2.91 -18.29 1.85
C LEU A 125 2.05 -17.08 2.29
N PHE A 126 2.35 -15.89 1.77
CA PHE A 126 1.55 -14.70 2.05
C PHE A 126 0.14 -14.83 1.46
N ILE A 127 0.03 -15.35 0.25
CA ILE A 127 -1.27 -15.60 -0.38
C ILE A 127 -2.06 -16.64 0.42
N TRP A 128 -1.41 -17.69 0.90
CA TRP A 128 -2.05 -18.72 1.71
C TRP A 128 -2.51 -18.22 3.08
N LEU A 129 -1.70 -17.37 3.75
CA LEU A 129 -2.01 -16.85 5.09
C LEU A 129 -3.02 -15.69 5.08
N TYR A 130 -2.98 -14.84 4.06
CA TYR A 130 -3.69 -13.55 4.04
C TYR A 130 -4.51 -13.33 2.78
N GLY A 131 -4.44 -14.26 1.83
CA GLY A 131 -5.20 -14.15 0.59
C GLY A 131 -6.68 -14.35 0.83
N GLU A 132 -7.51 -13.50 0.26
CA GLU A 132 -8.95 -13.64 0.23
C GLU A 132 -9.33 -14.27 -1.11
N SER A 133 -10.06 -15.38 -1.06
CA SER A 133 -10.56 -16.01 -2.29
C SER A 133 -11.77 -15.23 -2.77
N PRO A 134 -11.79 -14.74 -4.01
CA PRO A 134 -13.03 -14.26 -4.59
C PRO A 134 -14.00 -15.44 -4.70
N LEU A 135 -15.11 -15.34 -4.01
CA LEU A 135 -16.23 -16.25 -4.14
C LEU A 135 -16.96 -16.01 -5.46
#